data_97aecad56199f65caf189ed09b29c5c6
#
_entry.id   97aecad56199f65caf189ed09b29c5c6
#
_cell.length_a   1.000
_cell.length_b   1.000
_cell.length_c   1.000
_cell.angle_alpha   90.00
_cell.angle_beta   90.00
_cell.angle_gamma   90.00
#
_symmetry.space_group_name_H-M   'P 1'
#
loop_
_entity.id
_entity.type
_entity.pdbx_description
1 polymer ?
#
loop_
_entity_poly.entity_id
_entity_poly.type
_entity_poly.pdbx_seq_one_letter_code
_entity_poly.pdbx_strand_id
1 'polypeptide(L)'
;MTDPIFLTCPIEVIAASPRLEMIKSKLRVAGLRPYDMEDSLSQVDALFIDAISASQDQLKLVHRQITRSTDRTIVLLSDGSAPQIPNVIQIFSISDIETIPALLDMAARKRHRLQEVHLRAQTAKQIAGQHVDVPSNDDLELLFLGDGSPDFLALMSALRRDDIKVTAALTSLTAHQYLRDRKFDGMIVDIRFGTKLGAEFLSAYMSTDIAAQLPIYALRDKDRVDPNHASEQFTSITELVDADRDVEQVARTLSDLANYHAVLTPLSPAQVTDYRIRDQFTPLFSAAFLERHLHNQIEEVTDTPIPLCLMTVQITSPADGNSAGREAMPTLAASLQDAIRQTDCAARLNWSTIGISLPNTSYAGGVKLAQRLIGLLEEKHPEFLQTCKLNWRVIERRAYHSVTDLLVVGKTGPQTRIFRAA
;
A
#
# COMPACT_ATOMS: atom_id res chain seq x y z
N MET A 1 -11.84 -5.96 -5.28
CA MET A 1 -11.21 -5.49 -6.53
C MET A 1 -11.03 -3.99 -6.39
N THR A 2 -9.83 -3.52 -6.13
CA THR A 2 -9.47 -2.11 -6.30
C THR A 2 -9.53 -1.84 -7.79
N ASP A 3 -10.28 -0.81 -8.23
CA ASP A 3 -10.20 -0.35 -9.61
C ASP A 3 -8.72 -0.11 -9.93
N PRO A 4 -8.16 -0.73 -10.95
CA PRO A 4 -6.75 -0.56 -11.26
C PRO A 4 -6.55 0.91 -11.65
N ILE A 5 -5.82 1.64 -10.80
CA ILE A 5 -5.51 3.07 -10.96
C ILE A 5 -4.81 3.33 -12.30
N PHE A 6 -4.26 2.31 -12.92
CA PHE A 6 -3.41 2.39 -14.10
C PHE A 6 -4.02 1.90 -15.41
N LEU A 7 -5.30 1.52 -15.48
CA LEU A 7 -5.94 1.18 -16.77
C LEU A 7 -5.90 2.33 -17.81
N THR A 8 -5.40 3.49 -17.41
CA THR A 8 -5.23 4.66 -18.30
C THR A 8 -3.84 5.28 -18.19
N CYS A 9 -2.88 4.63 -17.49
CA CYS A 9 -1.55 5.21 -17.30
C CYS A 9 -0.83 5.36 -18.64
N PRO A 10 -0.49 6.59 -19.03
CA PRO A 10 0.32 6.82 -20.21
C PRO A 10 1.74 6.31 -19.97
N ILE A 11 2.24 5.47 -20.86
CA ILE A 11 3.58 4.93 -20.82
C ILE A 11 4.36 5.35 -22.07
N GLU A 12 5.48 6.04 -21.87
CA GLU A 12 6.39 6.37 -22.94
C GLU A 12 7.25 5.16 -23.29
N VAL A 13 7.45 4.87 -24.58
CA VAL A 13 8.20 3.69 -25.02
C VAL A 13 9.45 4.10 -25.79
N ILE A 14 10.62 3.64 -25.31
CA ILE A 14 11.90 3.78 -25.98
C ILE A 14 12.38 2.40 -26.43
N ALA A 15 12.34 2.16 -27.73
CA ALA A 15 12.82 0.92 -28.37
C ALA A 15 13.30 1.20 -29.80
N ALA A 16 14.08 0.28 -30.39
CA ALA A 16 14.42 0.37 -31.80
C ALA A 16 13.18 0.16 -32.69
N SER A 17 13.17 0.84 -33.83
CA SER A 17 12.04 0.90 -34.76
C SER A 17 11.38 -0.44 -35.09
N PRO A 18 12.08 -1.56 -35.33
CA PRO A 18 11.42 -2.83 -35.65
C PRO A 18 10.65 -3.45 -34.46
N ARG A 19 11.07 -3.16 -33.22
CA ARG A 19 10.46 -3.72 -32.01
C ARG A 19 9.42 -2.81 -31.37
N LEU A 20 9.49 -1.52 -31.68
CA LEU A 20 8.66 -0.48 -31.07
C LEU A 20 7.16 -0.78 -31.22
N GLU A 21 6.70 -1.06 -32.44
CA GLU A 21 5.28 -1.34 -32.71
C GLU A 21 4.80 -2.65 -32.06
N MET A 22 5.67 -3.66 -32.02
CA MET A 22 5.35 -4.92 -31.33
C MET A 22 5.18 -4.69 -29.82
N ILE A 23 6.08 -3.93 -29.19
CA ILE A 23 6.02 -3.59 -27.77
C ILE A 23 4.78 -2.76 -27.47
N LYS A 24 4.49 -1.73 -28.27
CA LYS A 24 3.28 -0.92 -28.13
C LYS A 24 2.01 -1.75 -28.25
N SER A 25 1.96 -2.70 -29.19
CA SER A 25 0.83 -3.61 -29.36
C SER A 25 0.62 -4.46 -28.10
N LYS A 26 1.67 -5.04 -27.54
CA LYS A 26 1.60 -5.84 -26.31
C LYS A 26 1.20 -5.00 -25.09
N LEU A 27 1.74 -3.79 -24.94
CA LEU A 27 1.34 -2.86 -23.88
C LEU A 27 -0.16 -2.49 -23.97
N ARG A 28 -0.69 -2.29 -25.19
CA ARG A 28 -2.13 -2.06 -25.38
C ARG A 28 -2.96 -3.27 -24.97
N VAL A 29 -2.52 -4.49 -25.31
CA VAL A 29 -3.18 -5.73 -24.88
C VAL A 29 -3.17 -5.86 -23.37
N ALA A 30 -2.08 -5.45 -22.72
CA ALA A 30 -1.96 -5.40 -21.26
C ALA A 30 -2.76 -4.25 -20.61
N GLY A 31 -3.52 -3.46 -21.38
CA GLY A 31 -4.38 -2.39 -20.86
C GLY A 31 -3.67 -1.05 -20.63
N LEU A 32 -2.42 -0.91 -21.07
CA LEU A 32 -1.65 0.34 -20.98
C LEU A 32 -1.82 1.20 -22.23
N ARG A 33 -1.55 2.51 -22.11
CA ARG A 33 -1.59 3.45 -23.24
C ARG A 33 -0.18 3.88 -23.61
N PRO A 34 0.47 3.24 -24.60
CA PRO A 34 1.78 3.66 -25.07
C PRO A 34 1.68 4.96 -25.86
N TYR A 35 2.57 5.91 -25.55
CA TYR A 35 2.73 7.19 -26.21
C TYR A 35 4.02 7.25 -27.02
N ASP A 36 4.03 8.08 -28.05
CA ASP A 36 5.24 8.43 -28.80
C ASP A 36 5.94 9.64 -28.17
N MET A 37 7.27 9.70 -28.35
CA MET A 37 8.14 10.76 -27.81
C MET A 37 7.78 12.19 -28.30
N GLU A 38 6.90 12.33 -29.29
CA GLU A 38 6.50 13.61 -29.89
C GLU A 38 5.33 14.31 -29.14
N ASP A 39 4.60 13.56 -28.28
CA ASP A 39 3.51 14.13 -27.50
C ASP A 39 4.05 14.60 -26.15
N SER A 40 3.99 15.89 -25.91
CA SER A 40 4.55 16.63 -24.77
C SER A 40 4.70 15.87 -23.44
N LEU A 41 5.93 15.75 -23.00
CA LEU A 41 6.49 15.01 -21.86
C LEU A 41 5.93 15.30 -20.46
N SER A 42 4.95 16.17 -20.30
CA SER A 42 4.55 16.67 -18.98
C SER A 42 3.56 15.78 -18.20
N GLN A 43 3.04 14.70 -18.77
CA GLN A 43 1.98 13.88 -18.14
C GLN A 43 2.22 12.37 -18.18
N VAL A 44 3.45 11.89 -18.39
CA VAL A 44 3.75 10.46 -18.51
C VAL A 44 4.24 9.92 -17.17
N ASP A 45 3.48 9.01 -16.54
CA ASP A 45 3.78 8.45 -15.23
C ASP A 45 4.80 7.31 -15.27
N ALA A 46 4.97 6.67 -16.43
CA ALA A 46 5.88 5.54 -16.60
C ALA A 46 6.68 5.61 -17.92
N LEU A 47 7.89 5.08 -17.87
CA LEU A 47 8.81 4.99 -19.02
C LEU A 47 9.18 3.52 -19.23
N PHE A 48 8.87 2.98 -20.41
CA PHE A 48 9.32 1.65 -20.83
C PHE A 48 10.54 1.77 -21.74
N ILE A 49 11.59 1.05 -21.41
CA ILE A 49 12.85 1.07 -22.13
C ILE A 49 13.22 -0.35 -22.56
N ASP A 50 13.34 -0.57 -23.87
CA ASP A 50 13.94 -1.80 -24.41
C ASP A 50 15.46 -1.62 -24.55
N ALA A 51 16.20 -1.92 -23.49
CA ALA A 51 17.66 -1.80 -23.49
C ALA A 51 18.35 -2.79 -24.43
N ILE A 52 17.67 -3.87 -24.82
CA ILE A 52 18.22 -4.87 -25.76
C ILE A 52 18.33 -4.29 -27.18
N SER A 53 17.38 -3.43 -27.57
CA SER A 53 17.34 -2.86 -28.92
C SER A 53 17.70 -1.38 -28.99
N ALA A 54 17.71 -0.68 -27.85
CA ALA A 54 18.00 0.76 -27.82
C ALA A 54 19.42 1.08 -28.26
N SER A 55 19.58 2.18 -29.02
CA SER A 55 20.89 2.70 -29.42
C SER A 55 21.63 3.29 -28.21
N GLN A 56 22.96 3.38 -28.30
CA GLN A 56 23.78 4.00 -27.25
C GLN A 56 23.36 5.44 -26.92
N ASP A 57 22.90 6.19 -27.91
CA ASP A 57 22.46 7.58 -27.68
C ASP A 57 21.08 7.62 -26.96
N GLN A 58 20.18 6.69 -27.26
CA GLN A 58 18.94 6.49 -26.51
C GLN A 58 19.24 6.09 -25.06
N LEU A 59 20.18 5.18 -24.83
CA LEU A 59 20.59 4.78 -23.46
C LEU A 59 21.23 5.93 -22.68
N LYS A 60 22.01 6.81 -23.32
CA LYS A 60 22.54 8.04 -22.69
C LYS A 60 21.42 9.02 -22.31
N LEU A 61 20.39 9.15 -23.17
CA LEU A 61 19.22 9.98 -22.88
C LEU A 61 18.46 9.42 -21.67
N VAL A 62 18.25 8.11 -21.66
CA VAL A 62 17.64 7.38 -20.55
C VAL A 62 18.41 7.59 -19.25
N HIS A 63 19.71 7.43 -19.25
CA HIS A 63 20.54 7.65 -18.07
C HIS A 63 20.41 9.07 -17.51
N ARG A 64 20.32 10.08 -18.39
CA ARG A 64 20.04 11.46 -17.99
C ARG A 64 18.62 11.65 -17.42
N GLN A 65 17.63 10.93 -17.94
CA GLN A 65 16.27 10.99 -17.43
C GLN A 65 16.13 10.28 -16.09
N ILE A 66 16.74 9.10 -15.91
CA ILE A 66 16.79 8.37 -14.63
C ILE A 66 17.38 9.26 -13.52
N THR A 67 18.47 9.99 -13.83
CA THR A 67 19.14 10.88 -12.86
C THR A 67 18.36 12.16 -12.56
N ARG A 68 17.44 12.59 -13.42
CA ARG A 68 16.68 13.84 -13.29
C ARG A 68 15.25 13.67 -12.80
N SER A 69 14.68 12.48 -12.94
CA SER A 69 13.26 12.22 -12.72
C SER A 69 13.09 11.20 -11.60
N THR A 70 12.99 11.68 -10.36
CA THR A 70 12.69 10.85 -9.19
C THR A 70 11.25 10.36 -9.17
N ASP A 71 10.34 10.96 -9.96
CA ASP A 71 8.90 10.77 -9.83
C ASP A 71 8.30 9.77 -10.83
N ARG A 72 9.08 9.33 -11.84
CA ARG A 72 8.60 8.39 -12.85
C ARG A 72 8.99 6.95 -12.54
N THR A 73 8.08 6.02 -12.78
CA THR A 73 8.41 4.61 -12.74
C THR A 73 9.06 4.19 -14.04
N ILE A 74 10.23 3.57 -13.95
CA ILE A 74 10.97 3.09 -15.12
C ILE A 74 10.85 1.58 -15.20
N VAL A 75 10.42 1.07 -16.36
CA VAL A 75 10.42 -0.34 -16.69
C VAL A 75 11.52 -0.60 -17.73
N LEU A 76 12.48 -1.43 -17.37
CA LEU A 76 13.63 -1.76 -18.20
C LEU A 76 13.54 -3.21 -18.68
N LEU A 77 13.42 -3.42 -19.99
CA LEU A 77 13.61 -4.72 -20.60
C LEU A 77 15.12 -4.92 -20.88
N SER A 78 15.74 -5.88 -20.21
CA SER A 78 17.16 -6.17 -20.32
C SER A 78 17.41 -7.67 -20.50
N ASP A 79 18.60 -8.04 -20.95
CA ASP A 79 19.06 -9.43 -21.07
C ASP A 79 19.61 -10.01 -19.75
N GLY A 80 19.46 -9.29 -18.66
CA GLY A 80 19.98 -9.68 -17.35
C GLY A 80 21.44 -9.27 -17.11
N SER A 81 22.13 -8.67 -18.09
CA SER A 81 23.49 -8.17 -17.95
C SER A 81 23.55 -6.79 -17.26
N ALA A 82 22.43 -6.07 -17.24
CA ALA A 82 22.37 -4.76 -16.59
C ALA A 82 22.37 -4.91 -15.06
N PRO A 83 23.15 -4.07 -14.35
CA PRO A 83 23.14 -4.05 -12.89
C PRO A 83 21.74 -3.69 -12.38
N GLN A 84 21.39 -4.20 -11.21
CA GLN A 84 20.12 -3.87 -10.55
C GLN A 84 20.13 -2.37 -10.18
N ILE A 85 19.28 -1.59 -10.80
CA ILE A 85 19.19 -0.14 -10.58
C ILE A 85 18.06 0.11 -9.57
N PRO A 86 18.32 0.81 -8.48
CA PRO A 86 17.26 1.17 -7.51
C PRO A 86 16.11 1.91 -8.20
N ASN A 87 14.88 1.60 -7.82
CA ASN A 87 13.63 2.20 -8.36
C ASN A 87 13.36 1.95 -9.85
N VAL A 88 14.05 0.99 -10.47
CA VAL A 88 13.78 0.54 -11.83
C VAL A 88 13.22 -0.87 -11.80
N ILE A 89 12.06 -1.06 -12.41
CA ILE A 89 11.46 -2.38 -12.62
C ILE A 89 12.20 -3.05 -13.78
N GLN A 90 12.87 -4.17 -13.54
CA GLN A 90 13.52 -4.95 -14.59
C GLN A 90 12.63 -6.10 -15.02
N ILE A 91 12.44 -6.23 -16.33
CA ILE A 91 11.84 -7.42 -16.96
C ILE A 91 12.86 -8.01 -17.95
N PHE A 92 12.79 -9.32 -18.14
CA PHE A 92 13.82 -10.05 -18.89
C PHE A 92 13.30 -10.62 -20.19
N SER A 93 12.00 -10.63 -20.39
CA SER A 93 11.35 -11.12 -21.60
C SER A 93 10.23 -10.20 -22.07
N ILE A 94 9.99 -10.21 -23.38
CA ILE A 94 8.82 -9.53 -23.97
C ILE A 94 7.51 -10.18 -23.52
N SER A 95 7.51 -11.45 -23.10
CA SER A 95 6.35 -12.11 -22.49
C SER A 95 5.98 -11.48 -21.15
N ASP A 96 6.94 -10.90 -20.43
CA ASP A 96 6.71 -10.29 -19.12
C ASP A 96 5.97 -8.94 -19.20
N ILE A 97 5.74 -8.42 -20.42
CA ILE A 97 4.97 -7.17 -20.63
C ILE A 97 3.57 -7.26 -20.01
N GLU A 98 2.97 -8.43 -19.96
CA GLU A 98 1.65 -8.65 -19.35
C GLU A 98 1.67 -8.41 -17.83
N THR A 99 2.83 -8.49 -17.18
CA THR A 99 2.98 -8.23 -15.74
C THR A 99 3.19 -6.76 -15.41
N ILE A 100 3.49 -5.90 -16.39
CA ILE A 100 3.82 -4.49 -16.18
C ILE A 100 2.73 -3.72 -15.42
N PRO A 101 1.43 -3.85 -15.70
CA PRO A 101 0.39 -3.14 -14.95
C PRO A 101 0.47 -3.41 -13.46
N ALA A 102 0.67 -4.67 -13.07
CA ALA A 102 0.80 -5.04 -11.66
C ALA A 102 2.08 -4.50 -11.02
N LEU A 103 3.20 -4.52 -11.74
CA LEU A 103 4.47 -3.96 -11.29
C LEU A 103 4.41 -2.43 -11.13
N LEU A 104 3.72 -1.74 -12.03
CA LEU A 104 3.48 -0.30 -11.93
C LEU A 104 2.60 0.04 -10.71
N ASP A 105 1.55 -0.75 -10.47
CA ASP A 105 0.69 -0.58 -9.30
C ASP A 105 1.47 -0.82 -7.99
N MET A 106 2.34 -1.83 -7.96
CA MET A 106 3.24 -2.09 -6.83
C MET A 106 4.18 -0.90 -6.57
N ALA A 107 4.81 -0.37 -7.61
CA ALA A 107 5.72 0.78 -7.51
C ALA A 107 4.97 2.05 -7.04
N ALA A 108 3.75 2.27 -7.50
CA ALA A 108 2.92 3.37 -7.06
C ALA A 108 2.54 3.26 -5.58
N ARG A 109 2.13 2.08 -5.12
CA ARG A 109 1.85 1.84 -3.69
C ARG A 109 3.07 2.11 -2.81
N LYS A 110 4.26 1.69 -3.26
CA LYS A 110 5.52 1.98 -2.57
C LYS A 110 5.77 3.48 -2.47
N ARG A 111 5.63 4.23 -3.57
CA ARG A 111 5.76 5.69 -3.57
C ARG A 111 4.77 6.37 -2.63
N HIS A 112 3.51 5.98 -2.67
CA HIS A 112 2.49 6.54 -1.76
C HIS A 112 2.79 6.27 -0.29
N ARG A 113 3.31 5.10 0.03
CA ARG A 113 3.74 4.79 1.40
C ARG A 113 4.89 5.71 1.83
N LEU A 114 5.93 5.85 1.00
CA LEU A 114 7.05 6.76 1.25
C LEU A 114 6.59 8.21 1.47
N GLN A 115 5.70 8.67 0.60
CA GLN A 115 5.12 10.01 0.67
C GLN A 115 4.36 10.20 1.99
N GLU A 116 3.55 9.22 2.39
CA GLU A 116 2.80 9.29 3.65
C GLU A 116 3.72 9.27 4.87
N VAL A 117 4.81 8.50 4.86
CA VAL A 117 5.87 8.54 5.90
C VAL A 117 6.41 9.94 6.04
N HIS A 118 6.79 10.57 4.92
CA HIS A 118 7.34 11.93 4.92
C HIS A 118 6.33 12.95 5.43
N LEU A 119 5.08 12.91 4.93
CA LEU A 119 4.02 13.84 5.31
C LEU A 119 3.66 13.73 6.80
N ARG A 120 3.60 12.52 7.37
CA ARG A 120 3.32 12.35 8.80
C ARG A 120 4.47 12.86 9.68
N ALA A 121 5.71 12.57 9.29
CA ALA A 121 6.87 13.11 10.00
C ALA A 121 6.92 14.64 9.96
N GLN A 122 6.63 15.24 8.80
CA GLN A 122 6.52 16.67 8.62
C GLN A 122 5.41 17.26 9.49
N THR A 123 4.23 16.64 9.51
CA THR A 123 3.09 17.06 10.32
C THR A 123 3.42 17.02 11.81
N ALA A 124 4.02 15.92 12.27
CA ALA A 124 4.43 15.78 13.66
C ALA A 124 5.45 16.85 14.06
N LYS A 125 6.43 17.13 13.20
CA LYS A 125 7.42 18.20 13.42
C LYS A 125 6.76 19.59 13.47
N GLN A 126 5.79 19.87 12.62
CA GLN A 126 5.06 21.15 12.62
C GLN A 126 4.26 21.36 13.92
N ILE A 127 3.72 20.28 14.50
CA ILE A 127 2.91 20.35 15.72
C ILE A 127 3.76 20.36 16.98
N ALA A 128 4.73 19.45 17.08
CA ALA A 128 5.55 19.26 18.27
C ALA A 128 6.77 20.18 18.34
N GLY A 129 7.22 20.73 17.21
CA GLY A 129 8.41 21.58 17.14
C GLY A 129 9.75 20.86 17.34
N GLN A 130 9.73 19.52 17.44
CA GLN A 130 10.90 18.67 17.68
C GLN A 130 10.93 17.49 16.72
N HIS A 131 12.09 16.87 16.59
CA HIS A 131 12.19 15.55 15.96
C HIS A 131 11.36 14.57 16.80
N VAL A 132 10.37 13.96 16.18
CA VAL A 132 9.69 12.81 16.79
C VAL A 132 10.64 11.63 16.58
N ASP A 133 11.27 11.17 17.66
CA ASP A 133 12.02 9.92 17.61
C ASP A 133 11.02 8.81 17.29
N VAL A 134 11.08 8.32 16.08
CA VAL A 134 10.41 7.07 15.72
C VAL A 134 11.27 5.97 16.37
N PRO A 135 10.72 5.17 17.29
CA PRO A 135 11.47 4.08 17.90
C PRO A 135 12.05 3.20 16.78
N SER A 136 13.34 2.91 16.84
CA SER A 136 13.92 1.84 16.03
C SER A 136 13.17 0.55 16.37
N ASN A 137 12.65 -0.11 15.35
CA ASN A 137 11.93 -1.35 15.54
C ASN A 137 12.97 -2.47 15.62
N ASP A 138 13.59 -2.62 16.82
CA ASP A 138 14.69 -3.56 17.03
C ASP A 138 14.24 -5.04 17.01
N ASP A 139 12.93 -5.30 16.94
CA ASP A 139 12.32 -6.64 17.05
C ASP A 139 11.36 -6.92 15.88
N LEU A 140 11.87 -6.96 14.65
CA LEU A 140 11.04 -7.31 13.49
C LEU A 140 10.54 -8.76 13.54
N GLU A 141 9.25 -8.96 13.31
CA GLU A 141 8.64 -10.28 13.20
C GLU A 141 8.01 -10.49 11.83
N LEU A 142 8.50 -11.49 11.07
CA LEU A 142 7.98 -11.85 9.75
C LEU A 142 7.20 -13.17 9.83
N LEU A 143 6.08 -13.23 9.12
CA LEU A 143 5.37 -14.46 8.84
C LEU A 143 5.95 -15.09 7.57
N PHE A 144 6.39 -16.35 7.60
CA PHE A 144 6.89 -17.05 6.43
C PHE A 144 5.94 -18.19 6.05
N LEU A 145 5.31 -18.10 4.89
CA LEU A 145 4.50 -19.14 4.30
C LEU A 145 5.33 -19.95 3.30
N GLY A 146 5.56 -21.23 3.60
CA GLY A 146 6.35 -22.13 2.79
C GLY A 146 6.02 -23.59 3.06
N ASP A 147 6.67 -24.47 2.31
CA ASP A 147 6.39 -25.91 2.25
C ASP A 147 7.17 -26.77 3.27
N GLY A 148 8.03 -26.16 4.08
CA GLY A 148 8.89 -26.86 5.02
C GLY A 148 10.08 -27.59 4.38
N SER A 149 10.42 -27.29 3.13
CA SER A 149 11.59 -27.82 2.43
C SER A 149 12.92 -27.48 3.14
N PRO A 150 14.02 -28.17 2.84
CA PRO A 150 15.32 -27.81 3.37
C PRO A 150 15.72 -26.35 3.09
N ASP A 151 15.41 -25.83 1.90
CA ASP A 151 15.66 -24.43 1.52
C ASP A 151 14.85 -23.46 2.37
N PHE A 152 13.57 -23.77 2.61
CA PHE A 152 12.73 -23.01 3.52
C PHE A 152 13.32 -22.96 4.94
N LEU A 153 13.78 -24.10 5.48
CA LEU A 153 14.36 -24.17 6.81
C LEU A 153 15.71 -23.43 6.88
N ALA A 154 16.52 -23.55 5.83
CA ALA A 154 17.81 -22.86 5.74
C ALA A 154 17.60 -21.33 5.71
N LEU A 155 16.66 -20.85 4.88
CA LEU A 155 16.34 -19.42 4.79
C LEU A 155 15.79 -18.87 6.11
N MET A 156 14.88 -19.60 6.74
CA MET A 156 14.35 -19.22 8.05
C MET A 156 15.46 -19.15 9.12
N SER A 157 16.41 -20.07 9.08
CA SER A 157 17.57 -20.08 10.00
C SER A 157 18.52 -18.91 9.72
N ALA A 158 18.70 -18.54 8.46
CA ALA A 158 19.52 -17.40 8.05
C ALA A 158 18.90 -16.06 8.54
N LEU A 159 17.62 -15.84 8.33
CA LEU A 159 16.90 -14.65 8.81
C LEU A 159 16.97 -14.49 10.33
N ARG A 160 16.88 -15.60 11.08
CA ARG A 160 17.02 -15.55 12.55
C ARG A 160 18.41 -15.15 13.01
N ARG A 161 19.46 -15.41 12.22
CA ARG A 161 20.82 -14.94 12.52
C ARG A 161 20.98 -13.44 12.31
N ASP A 162 20.11 -12.84 11.47
CA ASP A 162 20.03 -11.40 11.25
C ASP A 162 19.05 -10.71 12.25
N ASP A 163 18.78 -11.34 13.40
CA ASP A 163 17.90 -10.86 14.47
C ASP A 163 16.44 -10.65 14.07
N ILE A 164 16.00 -11.23 12.95
CA ILE A 164 14.60 -11.21 12.53
C ILE A 164 13.86 -12.40 13.13
N LYS A 165 12.81 -12.12 13.89
CA LYS A 165 11.89 -13.16 14.36
C LYS A 165 11.07 -13.70 13.20
N VAL A 166 11.09 -15.02 13.00
CA VAL A 166 10.33 -15.67 11.92
C VAL A 166 9.35 -16.67 12.48
N THR A 167 8.07 -16.45 12.23
CA THR A 167 7.00 -17.41 12.48
C THR A 167 6.66 -18.14 11.19
N ALA A 168 6.74 -19.47 11.21
CA ALA A 168 6.49 -20.29 10.03
C ALA A 168 5.03 -20.75 9.96
N ALA A 169 4.41 -20.64 8.79
CA ALA A 169 3.14 -21.24 8.45
C ALA A 169 3.34 -22.22 7.29
N LEU A 170 2.94 -23.47 7.48
CA LEU A 170 3.07 -24.53 6.47
C LEU A 170 1.77 -24.76 5.68
N THR A 171 0.71 -24.02 6.01
CA THR A 171 -0.57 -24.07 5.32
C THR A 171 -1.18 -22.68 5.22
N SER A 172 -1.99 -22.43 4.18
CA SER A 172 -2.74 -21.18 4.03
C SER A 172 -3.66 -20.91 5.23
N LEU A 173 -4.29 -21.95 5.79
CA LEU A 173 -5.17 -21.82 6.94
C LEU A 173 -4.41 -21.31 8.18
N THR A 174 -3.24 -21.89 8.46
CA THR A 174 -2.38 -21.45 9.58
C THR A 174 -1.90 -20.02 9.38
N ALA A 175 -1.53 -19.65 8.15
CA ALA A 175 -1.15 -18.27 7.86
C ALA A 175 -2.30 -17.29 8.12
N HIS A 176 -3.52 -17.60 7.68
CA HIS A 176 -4.71 -16.78 7.94
C HIS A 176 -5.03 -16.66 9.45
N GLN A 177 -4.89 -17.76 10.21
CA GLN A 177 -5.09 -17.72 11.66
C GLN A 177 -4.06 -16.80 12.33
N TYR A 178 -2.78 -16.94 11.98
CA TYR A 178 -1.73 -16.07 12.53
C TYR A 178 -1.96 -14.60 12.19
N LEU A 179 -2.31 -14.28 10.95
CA LEU A 179 -2.60 -12.90 10.53
C LEU A 179 -3.82 -12.29 11.22
N ARG A 180 -4.78 -13.13 11.65
CA ARG A 180 -5.93 -12.67 12.42
C ARG A 180 -5.60 -12.43 13.90
N ASP A 181 -4.77 -13.31 14.48
CA ASP A 181 -4.54 -13.35 15.92
C ASP A 181 -3.30 -12.54 16.36
N ARG A 182 -2.40 -12.21 15.42
CA ARG A 182 -1.10 -11.56 15.68
C ARG A 182 -0.79 -10.50 14.65
N LYS A 183 0.05 -9.52 15.01
CA LYS A 183 0.60 -8.52 14.09
C LYS A 183 1.99 -8.94 13.67
N PHE A 184 2.31 -8.75 12.40
CA PHE A 184 3.62 -8.97 11.80
C PHE A 184 4.08 -7.70 11.09
N ASP A 185 5.39 -7.53 10.94
CA ASP A 185 6.00 -6.40 10.22
C ASP A 185 6.11 -6.67 8.71
N GLY A 186 5.98 -7.93 8.31
CA GLY A 186 5.96 -8.34 6.91
C GLY A 186 5.66 -9.83 6.75
N MET A 187 5.45 -10.24 5.51
CA MET A 187 5.20 -11.64 5.16
C MET A 187 6.08 -12.08 3.99
N ILE A 188 6.71 -13.23 4.13
CA ILE A 188 7.44 -13.90 3.06
C ILE A 188 6.54 -14.98 2.48
N VAL A 189 6.37 -14.99 1.16
CA VAL A 189 5.55 -15.97 0.45
C VAL A 189 6.38 -16.60 -0.68
N ASP A 190 6.50 -17.92 -0.64
CA ASP A 190 7.19 -18.67 -1.70
C ASP A 190 6.25 -18.91 -2.87
N ILE A 191 6.54 -18.31 -4.02
CA ILE A 191 5.78 -18.44 -5.28
C ILE A 191 6.64 -19.06 -6.40
N ARG A 192 7.76 -19.70 -6.07
CA ARG A 192 8.62 -20.38 -7.06
C ARG A 192 7.85 -21.45 -7.82
N PHE A 193 8.34 -21.78 -9.00
CA PHE A 193 7.73 -22.80 -9.86
C PHE A 193 7.58 -24.15 -9.14
N GLY A 194 6.35 -24.66 -9.12
CA GLY A 194 6.00 -25.90 -8.41
C GLY A 194 5.50 -25.74 -6.99
N THR A 195 5.62 -24.54 -6.39
CA THR A 195 5.01 -24.24 -5.09
C THR A 195 3.61 -23.69 -5.29
N LYS A 196 2.59 -24.50 -5.06
CA LYS A 196 1.17 -24.06 -5.20
C LYS A 196 0.70 -23.24 -3.99
N LEU A 197 1.26 -23.51 -2.82
CA LEU A 197 0.80 -22.97 -1.55
C LEU A 197 0.79 -21.43 -1.52
N GLY A 198 1.89 -20.80 -1.96
CA GLY A 198 2.02 -19.34 -1.98
C GLY A 198 1.07 -18.69 -2.98
N ALA A 199 0.94 -19.24 -4.17
CA ALA A 199 0.05 -18.73 -5.20
C ALA A 199 -1.43 -18.84 -4.80
N GLU A 200 -1.85 -19.98 -4.24
CA GLU A 200 -3.21 -20.19 -3.74
C GLU A 200 -3.51 -19.26 -2.56
N PHE A 201 -2.55 -19.08 -1.66
CA PHE A 201 -2.69 -18.14 -0.54
C PHE A 201 -2.87 -16.70 -1.04
N LEU A 202 -1.99 -16.21 -1.93
CA LEU A 202 -2.08 -14.85 -2.44
C LEU A 202 -3.42 -14.60 -3.15
N SER A 203 -3.88 -15.53 -3.95
CA SER A 203 -5.19 -15.43 -4.62
C SER A 203 -6.35 -15.34 -3.63
N ALA A 204 -6.35 -16.14 -2.56
CA ALA A 204 -7.35 -16.11 -1.50
C ALA A 204 -7.21 -14.86 -0.62
N TYR A 205 -5.97 -14.47 -0.27
CA TYR A 205 -5.66 -13.33 0.57
C TYR A 205 -6.02 -12.00 -0.09
N MET A 206 -5.90 -11.91 -1.42
CA MET A 206 -6.30 -10.77 -2.22
C MET A 206 -7.79 -10.44 -2.11
N SER A 207 -8.62 -11.43 -1.83
CA SER A 207 -10.05 -11.24 -1.58
C SER A 207 -10.33 -10.66 -0.19
N THR A 208 -9.32 -10.64 0.70
CA THR A 208 -9.45 -10.13 2.06
C THR A 208 -8.90 -8.70 2.17
N ASP A 209 -9.54 -7.89 2.99
CA ASP A 209 -9.16 -6.49 3.19
C ASP A 209 -7.87 -6.30 4.02
N ILE A 210 -7.35 -7.37 4.62
CA ILE A 210 -6.11 -7.39 5.41
C ILE A 210 -4.87 -7.29 4.49
N ALA A 211 -4.98 -7.75 3.24
CA ALA A 211 -3.89 -7.76 2.26
C ALA A 211 -3.23 -6.40 1.99
N ALA A 212 -3.95 -5.30 2.21
CA ALA A 212 -3.45 -3.95 1.94
C ALA A 212 -2.51 -3.40 3.04
N GLN A 213 -2.36 -4.10 4.17
CA GLN A 213 -1.71 -3.56 5.36
C GLN A 213 -0.29 -4.08 5.59
N LEU A 214 0.02 -5.28 5.11
CA LEU A 214 1.26 -5.98 5.41
C LEU A 214 2.20 -5.98 4.18
N PRO A 215 3.49 -5.61 4.33
CA PRO A 215 4.48 -5.82 3.26
C PRO A 215 4.61 -7.31 2.94
N ILE A 216 4.49 -7.66 1.65
CA ILE A 216 4.64 -9.02 1.16
C ILE A 216 5.88 -9.13 0.28
N TYR A 217 6.80 -9.98 0.68
CA TYR A 217 8.04 -10.32 -0.04
C TYR A 217 7.84 -11.67 -0.72
N ALA A 218 7.69 -11.68 -2.03
CA ALA A 218 7.46 -12.92 -2.77
C ALA A 218 8.77 -13.47 -3.33
N LEU A 219 9.10 -14.71 -2.96
CA LEU A 219 10.22 -15.45 -3.51
C LEU A 219 9.83 -16.02 -4.86
N ARG A 220 10.59 -15.71 -5.92
CA ARG A 220 10.33 -16.20 -7.27
C ARG A 220 11.58 -16.84 -7.90
N ASP A 221 11.38 -17.65 -8.92
CA ASP A 221 12.43 -18.05 -9.85
C ASP A 221 12.62 -16.96 -10.90
N LYS A 222 13.86 -16.53 -11.14
CA LYS A 222 14.18 -15.45 -12.07
C LYS A 222 13.74 -15.77 -13.52
N ASP A 223 13.91 -17.03 -13.93
CA ASP A 223 13.71 -17.45 -15.32
C ASP A 223 12.35 -18.17 -15.56
N ARG A 224 11.49 -18.29 -14.55
CA ARG A 224 10.24 -19.04 -14.62
C ARG A 224 9.09 -18.29 -14.00
N VAL A 225 8.55 -17.34 -14.74
CA VAL A 225 7.24 -16.74 -14.41
C VAL A 225 6.17 -17.60 -15.06
N ASP A 226 5.24 -18.15 -14.26
CA ASP A 226 4.06 -18.81 -14.80
C ASP A 226 3.12 -17.74 -15.39
N PRO A 227 2.95 -17.66 -16.72
CA PRO A 227 2.15 -16.61 -17.34
C PRO A 227 0.67 -16.66 -16.94
N ASN A 228 0.16 -17.81 -16.46
CA ASN A 228 -1.25 -17.95 -16.04
C ASN A 228 -1.53 -17.36 -14.65
N HIS A 229 -0.50 -17.04 -13.87
CA HIS A 229 -0.64 -16.55 -12.51
C HIS A 229 -0.13 -15.11 -12.32
N ALA A 230 0.45 -14.49 -13.35
CA ALA A 230 1.22 -13.27 -13.21
C ALA A 230 0.37 -12.02 -12.88
N SER A 231 -0.81 -11.84 -13.46
CA SER A 231 -1.50 -10.55 -13.42
C SER A 231 -2.32 -10.29 -12.14
N GLU A 232 -2.97 -11.32 -11.59
CA GLU A 232 -3.84 -11.15 -10.41
C GLU A 232 -3.08 -11.26 -9.08
N GLN A 233 -1.97 -12.03 -9.06
CA GLN A 233 -1.20 -12.31 -7.85
C GLN A 233 -0.27 -11.16 -7.43
N PHE A 234 0.21 -10.36 -8.37
CA PHE A 234 1.17 -9.29 -8.09
C PHE A 234 0.58 -8.07 -7.37
N THR A 235 -0.73 -7.90 -7.36
CA THR A 235 -1.35 -6.69 -6.79
C THR A 235 -1.18 -6.53 -5.27
N SER A 236 -0.90 -7.61 -4.52
CA SER A 236 -0.62 -7.53 -3.08
C SER A 236 0.86 -7.60 -2.73
N ILE A 237 1.72 -8.01 -3.68
CA ILE A 237 3.15 -8.14 -3.43
C ILE A 237 3.78 -6.75 -3.31
N THR A 238 4.59 -6.57 -2.27
CA THR A 238 5.33 -5.34 -2.05
C THR A 238 6.68 -5.37 -2.76
N GLU A 239 7.40 -6.50 -2.68
CA GLU A 239 8.70 -6.70 -3.33
C GLU A 239 8.81 -8.13 -3.86
N LEU A 240 9.47 -8.28 -5.02
CA LEU A 240 9.83 -9.56 -5.60
C LEU A 240 11.30 -9.85 -5.31
N VAL A 241 11.59 -11.04 -4.80
CA VAL A 241 12.93 -11.48 -4.44
C VAL A 241 13.30 -12.72 -5.26
N ASP A 242 14.37 -12.62 -6.04
CA ASP A 242 14.88 -13.74 -6.84
C ASP A 242 15.54 -14.77 -5.90
N ALA A 243 14.98 -15.99 -5.86
CA ALA A 243 15.41 -17.05 -4.96
C ALA A 243 16.43 -18.02 -5.59
N ASP A 244 16.88 -17.78 -6.85
CA ASP A 244 17.89 -18.58 -7.55
C ASP A 244 19.30 -18.34 -7.02
N ARG A 245 19.44 -17.52 -5.99
CA ARG A 245 20.69 -17.15 -5.37
C ARG A 245 21.00 -18.07 -4.18
N ASP A 246 22.23 -17.96 -3.68
CA ASP A 246 22.59 -18.55 -2.41
C ASP A 246 21.66 -18.10 -1.27
N VAL A 247 21.26 -19.01 -0.41
CA VAL A 247 20.31 -18.80 0.69
C VAL A 247 20.70 -17.60 1.58
N GLU A 248 21.99 -17.43 1.82
CA GLU A 248 22.52 -16.30 2.61
C GLU A 248 22.28 -14.95 1.92
N GLN A 249 22.40 -14.91 0.60
CA GLN A 249 22.13 -13.68 -0.18
C GLN A 249 20.65 -13.36 -0.19
N VAL A 250 19.78 -14.37 -0.32
CA VAL A 250 18.34 -14.21 -0.25
C VAL A 250 17.92 -13.70 1.13
N ALA A 251 18.46 -14.30 2.19
CA ALA A 251 18.21 -13.88 3.57
C ALA A 251 18.60 -12.41 3.80
N ARG A 252 19.81 -12.01 3.40
CA ARG A 252 20.26 -10.61 3.50
C ARG A 252 19.34 -9.66 2.74
N THR A 253 18.96 -10.01 1.52
CA THR A 253 18.03 -9.18 0.74
C THR A 253 16.69 -9.01 1.46
N LEU A 254 16.14 -10.08 2.02
CA LEU A 254 14.89 -10.04 2.78
C LEU A 254 15.06 -9.22 4.08
N SER A 255 16.19 -9.39 4.78
CA SER A 255 16.52 -8.62 5.97
C SER A 255 16.61 -7.12 5.67
N ASP A 256 17.35 -6.75 4.62
CA ASP A 256 17.49 -5.37 4.18
C ASP A 256 16.12 -4.76 3.78
N LEU A 257 15.30 -5.53 3.07
CA LEU A 257 13.95 -5.11 2.69
C LEU A 257 13.04 -4.94 3.91
N ALA A 258 13.05 -5.89 4.85
CA ALA A 258 12.24 -5.81 6.06
C ALA A 258 12.62 -4.59 6.90
N ASN A 259 13.92 -4.36 7.13
CA ASN A 259 14.42 -3.18 7.81
C ASN A 259 14.08 -1.88 7.08
N TYR A 260 14.24 -1.86 5.75
CA TYR A 260 13.85 -0.73 4.93
C TYR A 260 12.36 -0.42 5.05
N HIS A 261 11.48 -1.43 4.96
CA HIS A 261 10.04 -1.23 5.11
C HIS A 261 9.62 -0.86 6.53
N ALA A 262 10.33 -1.31 7.55
CA ALA A 262 10.11 -0.88 8.92
C ALA A 262 10.36 0.63 9.09
N VAL A 263 11.45 1.15 8.53
CA VAL A 263 11.75 2.60 8.48
C VAL A 263 10.71 3.37 7.64
N LEU A 264 10.13 2.74 6.62
CA LEU A 264 9.11 3.32 5.76
C LEU A 264 7.69 3.15 6.28
N THR A 265 7.52 2.66 7.49
CA THR A 265 6.19 2.60 8.12
C THR A 265 5.77 4.00 8.54
N PRO A 266 4.62 4.50 8.06
CA PRO A 266 4.15 5.81 8.47
C PRO A 266 3.98 5.90 9.98
N LEU A 267 4.33 7.05 10.57
CA LEU A 267 4.15 7.31 11.98
C LEU A 267 2.75 6.90 12.44
N SER A 268 2.67 6.08 13.48
CA SER A 268 1.42 5.65 14.10
C SER A 268 1.19 6.33 15.44
N PRO A 269 -0.05 6.46 15.91
CA PRO A 269 -0.33 7.03 17.24
C PRO A 269 0.34 6.27 18.38
N ALA A 270 0.57 4.95 18.22
CA ALA A 270 1.19 4.12 19.24
C ALA A 270 2.67 4.48 19.49
N GLN A 271 3.34 5.03 18.50
CA GLN A 271 4.75 5.42 18.56
C GLN A 271 4.97 6.81 19.17
N VAL A 272 3.91 7.54 19.51
CA VAL A 272 3.99 8.93 19.98
C VAL A 272 3.37 9.08 21.36
N THR A 273 4.06 9.79 22.24
CA THR A 273 3.56 10.12 23.58
C THR A 273 2.96 11.53 23.65
N ASP A 274 3.29 12.43 22.70
CA ASP A 274 2.81 13.79 22.69
C ASP A 274 1.30 13.86 22.41
N TYR A 275 0.53 14.38 23.38
CA TYR A 275 -0.93 14.53 23.29
C TYR A 275 -1.40 15.52 22.21
N ARG A 276 -0.52 16.36 21.69
CA ARG A 276 -0.85 17.23 20.55
C ARG A 276 -0.94 16.45 19.25
N ILE A 277 -0.26 15.30 19.18
CA ILE A 277 -0.24 14.38 18.04
C ILE A 277 -1.18 13.20 18.25
N ARG A 278 -1.10 12.56 19.43
CA ARG A 278 -1.90 11.38 19.80
C ARG A 278 -3.11 11.78 20.63
N ASP A 279 -4.26 11.17 20.39
CA ASP A 279 -5.41 11.29 21.27
C ASP A 279 -5.18 10.59 22.61
N GLN A 280 -5.67 11.17 23.71
CA GLN A 280 -5.45 10.64 25.07
C GLN A 280 -6.37 9.45 25.43
N PHE A 281 -7.50 9.33 24.74
CA PHE A 281 -8.56 8.39 25.08
C PHE A 281 -8.72 7.24 24.11
N THR A 282 -8.12 7.36 22.92
CA THR A 282 -8.19 6.35 21.86
C THR A 282 -6.79 6.12 21.27
N PRO A 283 -6.57 4.98 20.61
CA PRO A 283 -5.32 4.71 19.91
C PRO A 283 -5.21 5.46 18.57
N LEU A 284 -5.88 6.60 18.40
CA LEU A 284 -5.91 7.40 17.18
C LEU A 284 -5.06 8.67 17.31
N PHE A 285 -4.88 9.36 16.19
CA PHE A 285 -4.31 10.71 16.21
C PHE A 285 -5.27 11.73 16.82
N SER A 286 -4.74 12.89 17.20
CA SER A 286 -5.53 14.03 17.64
C SER A 286 -6.23 14.73 16.47
N ALA A 287 -7.29 15.49 16.75
CA ALA A 287 -7.96 16.32 15.75
C ALA A 287 -7.01 17.33 15.09
N ALA A 288 -6.12 17.95 15.89
CA ALA A 288 -5.13 18.91 15.41
C ALA A 288 -4.13 18.26 14.43
N PHE A 289 -3.74 17.01 14.71
CA PHE A 289 -2.88 16.26 13.80
C PHE A 289 -3.56 16.02 12.45
N LEU A 290 -4.80 15.53 12.45
CA LEU A 290 -5.52 15.27 11.21
C LEU A 290 -5.73 16.53 10.38
N GLU A 291 -6.09 17.64 11.01
CA GLU A 291 -6.28 18.91 10.32
C GLU A 291 -5.00 19.39 9.63
N ARG A 292 -3.88 19.37 10.34
CA ARG A 292 -2.57 19.76 9.77
C ARG A 292 -2.13 18.76 8.70
N HIS A 293 -2.35 17.48 8.93
CA HIS A 293 -1.98 16.43 7.98
C HIS A 293 -2.77 16.53 6.67
N LEU A 294 -4.07 16.80 6.73
CA LEU A 294 -4.89 17.08 5.56
C LEU A 294 -4.38 18.30 4.77
N HIS A 295 -3.91 19.34 5.46
CA HIS A 295 -3.26 20.48 4.79
C HIS A 295 -2.05 20.03 3.97
N ASN A 296 -1.13 19.31 4.59
CA ASN A 296 0.07 18.82 3.92
C ASN A 296 -0.28 17.89 2.75
N GLN A 297 -1.26 16.99 2.93
CA GLN A 297 -1.73 16.10 1.86
C GLN A 297 -2.36 16.86 0.69
N ILE A 298 -3.14 17.92 0.96
CA ILE A 298 -3.76 18.73 -0.09
C ILE A 298 -2.72 19.53 -0.87
N GLU A 299 -1.72 20.10 -0.20
CA GLU A 299 -0.60 20.80 -0.85
C GLU A 299 0.16 19.88 -1.79
N GLU A 300 0.45 18.64 -1.36
CA GLU A 300 1.18 17.65 -2.13
C GLU A 300 0.44 17.20 -3.39
N VAL A 301 -0.89 17.05 -3.32
CA VAL A 301 -1.69 16.57 -4.45
C VAL A 301 -2.29 17.69 -5.30
N THR A 302 -1.89 18.95 -5.09
CA THR A 302 -2.49 20.09 -5.81
C THR A 302 -2.29 19.98 -7.31
N ASP A 303 -1.14 19.51 -7.76
CA ASP A 303 -0.76 19.40 -9.17
C ASP A 303 -0.94 17.99 -9.74
N THR A 304 -1.48 17.04 -8.95
CA THR A 304 -1.64 15.66 -9.39
C THR A 304 -3.10 15.21 -9.28
N PRO A 305 -3.62 14.38 -10.22
CA PRO A 305 -4.99 13.88 -10.18
C PRO A 305 -5.18 12.72 -9.18
N ILE A 306 -4.42 12.69 -8.10
CA ILE A 306 -4.50 11.62 -7.09
C ILE A 306 -5.74 11.86 -6.22
N PRO A 307 -6.65 10.88 -6.11
CA PRO A 307 -7.86 11.04 -5.31
C PRO A 307 -7.52 11.05 -3.81
N LEU A 308 -8.14 11.95 -3.08
CA LEU A 308 -8.07 12.05 -1.63
C LEU A 308 -9.48 12.08 -1.07
N CYS A 309 -9.84 11.16 -0.18
CA CYS A 309 -11.11 11.17 0.52
C CYS A 309 -10.95 11.52 2.00
N LEU A 310 -11.90 12.26 2.53
CA LEU A 310 -12.16 12.34 3.96
C LEU A 310 -13.40 11.50 4.29
N MET A 311 -13.27 10.56 5.20
CA MET A 311 -14.39 9.83 5.78
C MET A 311 -14.61 10.30 7.21
N THR A 312 -15.86 10.54 7.60
CA THR A 312 -16.22 10.76 9.00
C THR A 312 -17.19 9.68 9.47
N VAL A 313 -16.97 9.21 10.69
CA VAL A 313 -17.81 8.22 11.36
C VAL A 313 -18.32 8.83 12.65
N GLN A 314 -19.62 8.91 12.81
CA GLN A 314 -20.27 9.45 14.00
C GLN A 314 -21.06 8.37 14.71
N ILE A 315 -20.83 8.22 16.00
CA ILE A 315 -21.62 7.37 16.90
C ILE A 315 -22.85 8.18 17.37
N THR A 316 -24.04 7.58 17.27
CA THR A 316 -25.27 8.10 17.86
C THR A 316 -25.93 6.99 18.66
N SER A 317 -26.42 7.31 19.86
CA SER A 317 -27.20 6.38 20.67
C SER A 317 -28.69 6.75 20.63
N PRO A 318 -29.58 5.74 20.61
CA PRO A 318 -31.02 5.98 20.69
C PRO A 318 -31.49 6.46 22.06
N ALA A 319 -30.73 6.16 23.13
CA ALA A 319 -31.21 6.31 24.50
C ALA A 319 -30.79 7.60 25.21
N ASP A 320 -29.55 8.08 25.04
CA ASP A 320 -29.06 9.32 25.69
C ASP A 320 -27.86 9.90 24.96
N GLY A 321 -28.07 11.04 24.37
CA GLY A 321 -27.27 11.69 23.30
C GLY A 321 -25.75 11.76 23.41
N ASN A 322 -25.10 11.72 24.56
CA ASN A 322 -23.63 11.94 24.63
C ASN A 322 -22.84 10.91 25.46
N SER A 323 -23.44 10.20 26.40
CA SER A 323 -22.71 9.26 27.25
C SER A 323 -22.34 7.97 26.53
N ALA A 324 -23.27 7.40 25.78
CA ALA A 324 -23.05 6.15 25.04
C ALA A 324 -21.97 6.28 23.94
N GLY A 325 -21.87 7.45 23.29
CA GLY A 325 -20.80 7.74 22.33
C GLY A 325 -19.42 7.71 22.98
N ARG A 326 -19.31 8.16 24.23
CA ARG A 326 -18.05 8.19 24.98
C ARG A 326 -17.57 6.79 25.37
N GLU A 327 -18.49 5.92 25.77
CA GLU A 327 -18.19 4.53 26.16
C GLU A 327 -17.87 3.65 24.93
N ALA A 328 -18.56 3.89 23.82
CA ALA A 328 -18.40 3.12 22.57
C ALA A 328 -17.18 3.55 21.74
N MET A 329 -16.64 4.74 21.95
CA MET A 329 -15.54 5.31 21.16
C MET A 329 -14.26 4.46 21.16
N PRO A 330 -13.78 3.90 22.30
CA PRO A 330 -12.59 3.05 22.31
C PRO A 330 -12.76 1.79 21.46
N THR A 331 -13.91 1.14 21.50
CA THR A 331 -14.22 -0.05 20.70
C THR A 331 -14.25 0.27 19.22
N LEU A 332 -14.91 1.36 18.82
CA LEU A 332 -14.92 1.81 17.44
C LEU A 332 -13.51 2.15 16.95
N ALA A 333 -12.72 2.85 17.77
CA ALA A 333 -11.36 3.26 17.41
C ALA A 333 -10.42 2.06 17.24
N ALA A 334 -10.54 1.03 18.09
CA ALA A 334 -9.78 -0.21 17.97
C ALA A 334 -10.16 -0.99 16.70
N SER A 335 -11.46 -1.19 16.45
CA SER A 335 -11.94 -1.85 15.24
C SER A 335 -11.57 -1.10 13.97
N LEU A 336 -11.53 0.23 14.04
CA LEU A 336 -11.09 1.06 12.91
C LEU A 336 -9.61 0.87 12.59
N GLN A 337 -8.74 0.72 13.59
CA GLN A 337 -7.31 0.44 13.34
C GLN A 337 -7.09 -0.89 12.62
N ASP A 338 -7.96 -1.86 12.82
CA ASP A 338 -7.92 -3.13 12.08
C ASP A 338 -8.50 -2.98 10.65
N ALA A 339 -9.33 -1.97 10.44
CA ALA A 339 -9.99 -1.73 9.16
C ALA A 339 -9.20 -0.83 8.20
N ILE A 340 -8.39 0.10 8.67
CA ILE A 340 -7.68 1.08 7.84
C ILE A 340 -6.31 0.59 7.39
N ARG A 341 -5.82 1.16 6.27
CA ARG A 341 -4.46 0.90 5.76
C ARG A 341 -3.44 1.68 6.59
N GLN A 342 -2.17 1.26 6.53
CA GLN A 342 -1.06 2.02 7.15
C GLN A 342 -0.95 3.46 6.61
N THR A 343 -1.34 3.69 5.36
CA THR A 343 -1.37 5.01 4.73
C THR A 343 -2.58 5.85 5.12
N ASP A 344 -3.63 5.26 5.69
CA ASP A 344 -4.81 6.00 6.13
C ASP A 344 -4.55 6.63 7.50
N CYS A 345 -4.98 7.88 7.69
CA CYS A 345 -4.77 8.63 8.93
C CYS A 345 -6.10 8.84 9.65
N ALA A 346 -6.29 8.18 10.79
CA ALA A 346 -7.50 8.29 11.60
C ALA A 346 -7.27 9.10 12.87
N ALA A 347 -8.20 10.00 13.19
CA ALA A 347 -8.15 10.87 14.36
C ALA A 347 -9.52 11.00 15.03
N ARG A 348 -9.52 11.14 16.33
CA ARG A 348 -10.73 11.49 17.07
C ARG A 348 -10.98 13.00 16.98
N LEU A 349 -12.07 13.40 16.32
CA LEU A 349 -12.45 14.80 16.16
C LEU A 349 -13.18 15.36 17.40
N ASN A 350 -13.98 14.53 18.04
CA ASN A 350 -14.69 14.84 19.28
C ASN A 350 -15.16 13.54 19.96
N TRP A 351 -16.01 13.64 20.97
CA TRP A 351 -16.48 12.49 21.78
C TRP A 351 -17.31 11.46 21.01
N SER A 352 -17.87 11.82 19.88
CA SER A 352 -18.73 10.93 19.09
C SER A 352 -18.29 10.79 17.62
N THR A 353 -17.21 11.44 17.21
CA THR A 353 -16.84 11.52 15.78
C THR A 353 -15.37 11.22 15.57
N ILE A 354 -15.10 10.31 14.63
CA ILE A 354 -13.78 10.03 14.08
C ILE A 354 -13.70 10.59 12.66
N GLY A 355 -12.59 11.21 12.30
CA GLY A 355 -12.23 11.60 10.94
C GLY A 355 -11.11 10.71 10.42
N ILE A 356 -11.16 10.35 9.14
CA ILE A 356 -10.21 9.45 8.50
C ILE A 356 -9.81 10.06 7.16
N SER A 357 -8.55 10.41 7.02
CA SER A 357 -7.98 10.75 5.71
C SER A 357 -7.58 9.49 4.97
N LEU A 358 -8.01 9.38 3.72
CA LEU A 358 -7.84 8.24 2.84
C LEU A 358 -7.10 8.70 1.58
N PRO A 359 -5.75 8.78 1.59
CA PRO A 359 -4.98 9.14 0.41
C PRO A 359 -5.13 8.06 -0.67
N ASN A 360 -5.04 8.47 -1.92
CA ASN A 360 -5.17 7.58 -3.08
C ASN A 360 -6.44 6.70 -3.05
N THR A 361 -7.55 7.31 -2.62
CA THR A 361 -8.82 6.60 -2.45
C THR A 361 -9.96 7.42 -3.03
N SER A 362 -10.69 6.81 -3.97
CA SER A 362 -11.91 7.39 -4.56
C SER A 362 -13.09 7.31 -3.57
N TYR A 363 -14.18 7.99 -3.90
CA TYR A 363 -15.44 7.89 -3.15
C TYR A 363 -15.89 6.43 -2.96
N ALA A 364 -15.82 5.62 -4.02
CA ALA A 364 -16.19 4.20 -3.96
C ALA A 364 -15.28 3.41 -2.99
N GLY A 365 -13.99 3.73 -2.96
CA GLY A 365 -13.04 3.14 -2.00
C GLY A 365 -13.37 3.50 -0.55
N GLY A 366 -13.75 4.75 -0.28
CA GLY A 366 -14.21 5.17 1.04
C GLY A 366 -15.50 4.47 1.49
N VAL A 367 -16.45 4.23 0.57
CA VAL A 367 -17.66 3.45 0.85
C VAL A 367 -17.33 1.99 1.19
N LYS A 368 -16.37 1.37 0.48
CA LYS A 368 -15.88 0.02 0.79
C LYS A 368 -15.28 -0.06 2.19
N LEU A 369 -14.50 0.95 2.61
CA LEU A 369 -13.97 1.00 3.98
C LEU A 369 -15.09 1.03 5.02
N ALA A 370 -16.15 1.83 4.78
CA ALA A 370 -17.28 1.88 5.68
C ALA A 370 -17.99 0.50 5.83
N GLN A 371 -18.19 -0.21 4.70
CA GLN A 371 -18.75 -1.57 4.70
C GLN A 371 -17.87 -2.56 5.47
N ARG A 372 -16.55 -2.49 5.25
CA ARG A 372 -15.57 -3.32 5.95
C ARG A 372 -15.62 -3.12 7.47
N LEU A 373 -15.64 -1.87 7.92
CA LEU A 373 -15.73 -1.57 9.35
C LEU A 373 -17.01 -2.09 9.98
N ILE A 374 -18.15 -2.02 9.27
CA ILE A 374 -19.40 -2.63 9.75
C ILE A 374 -19.21 -4.14 9.90
N GLY A 375 -18.69 -4.82 8.88
CA GLY A 375 -18.46 -6.27 8.94
C GLY A 375 -17.56 -6.68 10.11
N LEU A 376 -16.49 -5.94 10.36
CA LEU A 376 -15.61 -6.16 11.51
C LEU A 376 -16.31 -5.95 12.85
N LEU A 377 -17.17 -4.94 12.96
CA LEU A 377 -17.95 -4.71 14.18
C LEU A 377 -19.03 -5.77 14.37
N GLU A 378 -19.67 -6.26 13.31
CA GLU A 378 -20.63 -7.36 13.37
C GLU A 378 -19.97 -8.67 13.83
N GLU A 379 -18.73 -8.92 13.38
CA GLU A 379 -17.97 -10.12 13.73
C GLU A 379 -17.41 -10.06 15.16
N LYS A 380 -16.73 -8.96 15.51
CA LYS A 380 -15.96 -8.86 16.76
C LYS A 380 -16.78 -8.27 17.94
N HIS A 381 -17.75 -7.41 17.65
CA HIS A 381 -18.51 -6.63 18.64
C HIS A 381 -19.99 -6.51 18.25
N PRO A 382 -20.74 -7.61 18.11
CA PRO A 382 -22.14 -7.57 17.68
C PRO A 382 -23.03 -6.74 18.61
N GLU A 383 -22.72 -6.68 19.91
CA GLU A 383 -23.41 -5.87 20.92
C GLU A 383 -23.28 -4.36 20.66
N PHE A 384 -22.17 -3.92 20.03
CA PHE A 384 -21.94 -2.51 19.69
C PHE A 384 -23.04 -1.99 18.77
N LEU A 385 -23.37 -2.74 17.71
CA LEU A 385 -24.37 -2.34 16.72
C LEU A 385 -25.82 -2.45 17.24
N GLN A 386 -26.04 -3.15 18.35
CA GLN A 386 -27.35 -3.18 19.04
C GLN A 386 -27.57 -1.91 19.86
N THR A 387 -26.51 -1.35 20.45
CA THR A 387 -26.54 -0.20 21.36
C THR A 387 -26.25 1.12 20.68
N CYS A 388 -25.49 1.12 19.58
CA CYS A 388 -25.04 2.31 18.87
C CYS A 388 -25.43 2.30 17.40
N LYS A 389 -25.79 3.47 16.87
CA LYS A 389 -25.92 3.69 15.43
C LYS A 389 -24.69 4.43 14.90
N LEU A 390 -24.20 4.01 13.75
CA LEU A 390 -23.10 4.65 13.08
C LEU A 390 -23.60 5.44 11.86
N ASN A 391 -23.24 6.70 11.79
CA ASN A 391 -23.49 7.57 10.65
C ASN A 391 -22.18 7.86 9.94
N TRP A 392 -22.16 7.70 8.63
CA TRP A 392 -20.96 7.87 7.82
C TRP A 392 -21.14 9.00 6.82
N ARG A 393 -20.02 9.66 6.51
CA ARG A 393 -19.91 10.55 5.38
C ARG A 393 -18.58 10.29 4.70
N VAL A 394 -18.60 10.15 3.40
CA VAL A 394 -17.40 10.03 2.57
C VAL A 394 -17.42 11.22 1.61
N ILE A 395 -16.32 11.94 1.54
CA ILE A 395 -16.16 13.12 0.68
C ILE A 395 -14.87 12.95 -0.09
N GLU A 396 -14.97 12.85 -1.41
CA GLU A 396 -13.83 12.92 -2.29
C GLU A 396 -13.44 14.39 -2.52
N ARG A 397 -12.18 14.72 -2.31
CA ARG A 397 -11.65 16.06 -2.52
C ARG A 397 -11.81 16.47 -3.97
N ARG A 398 -12.25 17.70 -4.19
CA ARG A 398 -12.19 18.40 -5.48
C ARG A 398 -11.19 19.57 -5.37
N ALA A 399 -10.69 20.04 -6.52
CA ALA A 399 -9.65 21.08 -6.56
C ALA A 399 -9.97 22.34 -5.74
N TYR A 400 -11.25 22.69 -5.61
CA TYR A 400 -11.70 23.86 -4.86
C TYR A 400 -11.94 23.63 -3.36
N HIS A 401 -11.83 22.38 -2.88
CA HIS A 401 -12.03 22.10 -1.45
C HIS A 401 -10.78 22.43 -0.64
N SER A 402 -10.95 23.33 0.33
CA SER A 402 -9.97 23.53 1.42
C SER A 402 -10.13 22.45 2.50
N VAL A 403 -9.19 22.37 3.43
CA VAL A 403 -9.29 21.48 4.61
C VAL A 403 -10.54 21.82 5.42
N THR A 404 -10.81 23.12 5.62
CA THR A 404 -12.00 23.57 6.36
C THR A 404 -13.28 23.10 5.68
N ASP A 405 -13.37 23.19 4.34
CA ASP A 405 -14.53 22.73 3.60
C ASP A 405 -14.74 21.22 3.79
N LEU A 406 -13.69 20.41 3.67
CA LEU A 406 -13.76 18.97 3.88
C LEU A 406 -14.24 18.62 5.30
N LEU A 407 -13.69 19.27 6.33
CA LEU A 407 -14.05 19.02 7.72
C LEU A 407 -15.47 19.51 8.06
N VAL A 408 -15.92 20.62 7.50
CA VAL A 408 -17.28 21.13 7.68
C VAL A 408 -18.29 20.22 6.97
N VAL A 409 -18.06 19.90 5.69
CA VAL A 409 -18.94 18.97 4.97
C VAL A 409 -18.92 17.59 5.60
N GLY A 410 -17.77 17.12 6.11
CA GLY A 410 -17.65 15.90 6.88
C GLY A 410 -18.51 15.86 8.13
N LYS A 411 -18.75 17.01 8.78
CA LYS A 411 -19.61 17.12 9.97
C LYS A 411 -21.08 17.31 9.62
N THR A 412 -21.42 18.09 8.60
CA THR A 412 -22.76 18.62 8.33
C THR A 412 -23.36 18.13 6.99
N GLY A 413 -22.55 17.63 6.08
CA GLY A 413 -22.98 17.17 4.75
C GLY A 413 -23.98 16.00 4.78
N PRO A 414 -24.54 15.60 3.63
CA PRO A 414 -25.47 14.47 3.55
C PRO A 414 -24.79 13.17 3.97
N GLN A 415 -25.51 12.33 4.72
CA GLN A 415 -25.00 11.04 5.15
C GLN A 415 -24.89 10.09 3.95
N THR A 416 -23.79 9.39 3.85
CA THR A 416 -23.63 8.27 2.91
C THR A 416 -24.47 7.10 3.45
N ARG A 417 -25.59 6.80 2.79
CA ARG A 417 -26.41 5.66 3.17
C ARG A 417 -25.75 4.37 2.65
N ILE A 418 -25.31 3.52 3.56
CA ILE A 418 -24.91 2.16 3.24
C ILE A 418 -26.16 1.29 3.39
N PHE A 419 -26.68 0.82 2.25
CA PHE A 419 -27.78 -0.15 2.29
C PHE A 419 -27.23 -1.47 2.87
N ARG A 420 -27.80 -1.97 3.97
CA ARG A 420 -27.68 -3.37 4.32
C ARG A 420 -28.26 -4.16 3.14
N ALA A 421 -27.50 -5.06 2.56
CA ALA A 421 -28.07 -6.14 1.78
C ALA A 421 -28.98 -6.90 2.75
N ALA A 422 -30.27 -7.01 2.40
CA ALA A 422 -31.27 -7.74 3.14
C ALA A 422 -30.94 -9.23 3.17
#